data_51a202286c559672704678af49c661b5
#
_entry.id   51a202286c559672704678af49c661b5
#
_cell.length_a   1.000
_cell.length_b   1.000
_cell.length_c   1.000
_cell.angle_alpha   90.00
_cell.angle_beta   90.00
_cell.angle_gamma   90.00
#
_symmetry.space_group_name_H-M   'P 1'
#
loop_
_entity.id
_entity.type
_entity.pdbx_description
1 polymer ?
#
loop_
_entity_poly.entity_id
_entity_poly.type
_entity_poly.pdbx_seq_one_letter_code
_entity_poly.pdbx_strand_id
1 'polypeptide(L)'
;MENKLLRKYVIKKYSSESSEEIQKIYMCALNMFKEKYFIIKQSLYEKVYNYILNEDYINIEGFVKFRMKEFNNYISTIVDLAWEEYFITKDQDEFINVLKYFVDIQQEKLELLRIHIKEDNSFILYDKDGNKIDSINDEEIMDMVIEENLNYEDFLMSNLLTLCPGKIEIIDSLNNNSSKEIIEIIKSIFGDKVTCINRN
;
A
#
# COMPACT_ATOMS: atom_id res chain seq x y z
N MET A 1 -4.80 20.81 -20.30
CA MET A 1 -5.16 21.87 -19.33
C MET A 1 -5.23 21.30 -17.91
N GLU A 2 -5.93 20.21 -17.70
CA GLU A 2 -6.16 19.53 -16.41
C GLU A 2 -4.86 19.17 -15.68
N ASN A 3 -3.89 18.57 -16.38
CA ASN A 3 -2.58 18.23 -15.79
C ASN A 3 -1.79 19.44 -15.26
N LYS A 4 -1.91 20.60 -15.93
CA LYS A 4 -1.27 21.83 -15.46
C LYS A 4 -1.94 22.36 -14.20
N LEU A 5 -3.26 22.26 -14.13
CA LEU A 5 -4.03 22.69 -12.96
C LEU A 5 -3.73 21.79 -11.76
N LEU A 6 -3.80 20.48 -11.94
CA LEU A 6 -3.48 19.49 -10.90
C LEU A 6 -2.08 19.72 -10.34
N ARG A 7 -1.07 19.84 -11.22
CA ARG A 7 0.31 20.12 -10.80
C ARG A 7 0.45 21.43 -10.02
N LYS A 8 -0.28 22.48 -10.44
CA LYS A 8 -0.28 23.77 -9.73
C LYS A 8 -0.86 23.64 -8.31
N TYR A 9 -1.90 22.83 -8.13
CA TYR A 9 -2.48 22.56 -6.81
C TYR A 9 -1.51 21.80 -5.91
N VAL A 10 -0.85 20.75 -6.41
CA VAL A 10 0.15 19.99 -5.67
C VAL A 10 1.29 20.91 -5.21
N ILE A 11 1.90 21.64 -6.12
CA ILE A 11 3.01 22.55 -5.81
C ILE A 11 2.59 23.63 -4.81
N LYS A 12 1.39 24.20 -4.97
CA LYS A 12 0.92 25.25 -4.05
C LYS A 12 0.67 24.73 -2.65
N LYS A 13 0.16 23.51 -2.53
CA LYS A 13 -0.29 22.97 -1.25
C LYS A 13 0.85 22.34 -0.46
N TYR A 14 1.78 21.70 -1.14
CA TYR A 14 2.91 20.96 -0.57
C TYR A 14 4.25 21.55 -0.95
N SER A 15 4.33 22.86 -0.96
CA SER A 15 5.55 23.62 -1.33
C SER A 15 6.72 23.43 -0.36
N SER A 16 6.50 22.87 0.83
CA SER A 16 7.51 22.51 1.82
C SER A 16 8.24 21.21 1.51
N GLU A 17 7.61 20.35 0.68
CA GLU A 17 8.17 19.04 0.33
C GLU A 17 9.30 19.18 -0.71
N SER A 18 10.15 18.15 -0.79
CA SER A 18 11.21 18.11 -1.79
C SER A 18 10.64 18.03 -3.22
N SER A 19 11.41 18.41 -4.22
CA SER A 19 10.99 18.33 -5.63
C SER A 19 10.67 16.89 -6.07
N GLU A 20 11.34 15.90 -5.48
CA GLU A 20 11.09 14.49 -5.74
C GLU A 20 9.75 14.04 -5.15
N GLU A 21 9.46 14.41 -3.91
CA GLU A 21 8.20 14.12 -3.23
C GLU A 21 7.02 14.77 -3.94
N ILE A 22 7.16 16.06 -4.31
CA ILE A 22 6.16 16.76 -5.11
C ILE A 22 5.85 16.02 -6.41
N GLN A 23 6.89 15.47 -7.07
CA GLN A 23 6.69 14.70 -8.30
C GLN A 23 5.96 13.38 -8.05
N LYS A 24 6.27 12.65 -6.96
CA LYS A 24 5.59 11.42 -6.57
C LYS A 24 4.12 11.67 -6.22
N ILE A 25 3.84 12.68 -5.39
CA ILE A 25 2.48 13.11 -5.03
C ILE A 25 1.70 13.50 -6.30
N TYR A 26 2.32 14.23 -7.23
CA TYR A 26 1.68 14.59 -8.49
C TYR A 26 1.33 13.37 -9.36
N MET A 27 2.20 12.37 -9.42
CA MET A 27 1.93 11.15 -10.18
C MET A 27 0.78 10.34 -9.56
N CYS A 28 0.74 10.23 -8.25
CA CYS A 28 -0.36 9.60 -7.52
C CYS A 28 -1.68 10.35 -7.79
N ALA A 29 -1.69 11.67 -7.62
CA ALA A 29 -2.85 12.50 -7.91
C ALA A 29 -3.32 12.39 -9.37
N LEU A 30 -2.40 12.26 -10.33
CA LEU A 30 -2.73 12.10 -11.74
C LEU A 30 -3.40 10.75 -12.04
N ASN A 31 -2.96 9.68 -11.40
CA ASN A 31 -3.56 8.36 -11.53
C ASN A 31 -4.98 8.35 -10.92
N MET A 32 -5.12 8.82 -9.69
CA MET A 32 -6.44 8.96 -9.04
C MET A 32 -7.41 9.83 -9.85
N PHE A 33 -6.91 10.92 -10.40
CA PHE A 33 -7.72 11.81 -11.22
C PHE A 33 -8.24 11.09 -12.48
N LYS A 34 -7.38 10.34 -13.18
CA LYS A 34 -7.78 9.59 -14.38
C LYS A 34 -8.84 8.53 -14.07
N GLU A 35 -8.67 7.79 -12.99
CA GLU A 35 -9.60 6.74 -12.57
C GLU A 35 -10.98 7.29 -12.20
N LYS A 36 -11.02 8.42 -11.53
CA LYS A 36 -12.26 9.00 -10.97
C LYS A 36 -12.84 10.13 -11.82
N TYR A 37 -12.23 10.48 -12.96
CA TYR A 37 -12.64 11.61 -13.79
C TYR A 37 -14.08 11.51 -14.32
N PHE A 38 -14.56 10.30 -14.55
CA PHE A 38 -15.94 10.07 -15.02
C PHE A 38 -16.99 10.63 -14.07
N ILE A 39 -16.70 10.70 -12.76
CA ILE A 39 -17.62 11.19 -11.73
C ILE A 39 -17.98 12.66 -11.96
N ILE A 40 -17.00 13.47 -12.38
CA ILE A 40 -17.18 14.92 -12.52
C ILE A 40 -17.39 15.37 -13.96
N LYS A 41 -17.05 14.49 -14.93
CA LYS A 41 -17.09 14.83 -16.36
C LYS A 41 -18.45 15.36 -16.83
N GLN A 42 -19.53 14.72 -16.42
CA GLN A 42 -20.88 15.10 -16.84
C GLN A 42 -21.26 16.49 -16.30
N SER A 43 -21.04 16.73 -15.01
CA SER A 43 -21.30 18.04 -14.39
C SER A 43 -20.48 19.16 -15.02
N LEU A 44 -19.22 18.88 -15.36
CA LEU A 44 -18.36 19.82 -16.08
C LEU A 44 -18.94 20.19 -17.44
N TYR A 45 -19.31 19.16 -18.20
CA TYR A 45 -19.87 19.34 -19.55
C TYR A 45 -21.13 20.21 -19.52
N GLU A 46 -22.06 19.93 -18.65
CA GLU A 46 -23.32 20.69 -18.49
C GLU A 46 -23.05 22.14 -18.11
N LYS A 47 -22.13 22.42 -17.21
CA LYS A 47 -21.79 23.78 -16.80
C LYS A 47 -21.15 24.59 -17.92
N VAL A 48 -20.22 23.97 -18.69
CA VAL A 48 -19.58 24.61 -19.83
C VAL A 48 -20.60 24.86 -20.95
N TYR A 49 -21.43 23.85 -21.26
CA TYR A 49 -22.47 23.95 -22.29
C TYR A 49 -23.47 25.07 -21.99
N ASN A 50 -24.01 25.11 -20.76
CA ASN A 50 -24.96 26.15 -20.35
C ASN A 50 -24.33 27.56 -20.39
N TYR A 51 -23.02 27.66 -20.09
CA TYR A 51 -22.32 28.95 -20.17
C TYR A 51 -22.20 29.43 -21.62
N ILE A 52 -21.79 28.55 -22.53
CA ILE A 52 -21.59 28.89 -23.97
C ILE A 52 -22.92 29.26 -24.64
N LEU A 53 -24.06 28.66 -24.19
CA LEU A 53 -25.37 29.03 -24.74
C LEU A 53 -25.79 30.49 -24.42
N ASN A 54 -25.26 31.07 -23.35
CA ASN A 54 -25.66 32.39 -22.86
C ASN A 54 -24.61 33.49 -23.07
N GLU A 55 -23.39 33.13 -23.49
CA GLU A 55 -22.26 34.06 -23.60
C GLU A 55 -21.51 33.86 -24.93
N ASP A 56 -21.21 34.95 -25.63
CA ASP A 56 -20.53 34.92 -26.95
C ASP A 56 -19.04 34.53 -26.86
N TYR A 57 -18.43 34.64 -25.68
CA TYR A 57 -17.04 34.29 -25.45
C TYR A 57 -16.80 33.73 -24.05
N ILE A 58 -15.77 32.92 -23.88
CA ILE A 58 -15.35 32.34 -22.61
C ILE A 58 -13.91 32.71 -22.29
N ASN A 59 -13.70 33.34 -21.13
CA ASN A 59 -12.41 33.41 -20.51
C ASN A 59 -12.22 32.17 -19.66
N ILE A 60 -11.42 31.21 -20.14
CA ILE A 60 -11.28 29.88 -19.54
C ILE A 60 -10.74 29.95 -18.11
N GLU A 61 -9.73 30.77 -17.84
CA GLU A 61 -9.16 30.90 -16.48
C GLU A 61 -10.15 31.51 -15.50
N GLY A 62 -10.86 32.56 -15.92
CA GLY A 62 -11.91 33.19 -15.13
C GLY A 62 -13.07 32.25 -14.88
N PHE A 63 -13.52 31.52 -15.90
CA PHE A 63 -14.59 30.52 -15.77
C PHE A 63 -14.22 29.43 -14.77
N VAL A 64 -13.06 28.81 -14.90
CA VAL A 64 -12.57 27.77 -13.97
C VAL A 64 -12.46 28.31 -12.54
N LYS A 65 -11.92 29.51 -12.37
CA LYS A 65 -11.71 30.11 -11.05
C LYS A 65 -13.02 30.46 -10.33
N PHE A 66 -13.99 31.03 -11.03
CA PHE A 66 -15.18 31.60 -10.41
C PHE A 66 -16.44 30.77 -10.55
N ARG A 67 -16.57 30.00 -11.64
CA ARG A 67 -17.79 29.24 -11.95
C ARG A 67 -17.67 27.72 -11.69
N MET A 68 -16.43 27.23 -11.51
CA MET A 68 -16.15 25.81 -11.38
C MET A 68 -15.70 25.45 -9.94
N LYS A 69 -16.37 25.97 -8.91
CA LYS A 69 -16.02 25.70 -7.51
C LYS A 69 -15.99 24.22 -7.19
N GLU A 70 -16.98 23.45 -7.65
CA GLU A 70 -17.04 22.00 -7.41
C GLU A 70 -15.86 21.26 -8.06
N PHE A 71 -15.46 21.67 -9.26
CA PHE A 71 -14.28 21.11 -9.91
C PHE A 71 -12.98 21.44 -9.15
N ASN A 72 -12.86 22.66 -8.69
CA ASN A 72 -11.71 23.08 -7.88
C ASN A 72 -11.65 22.31 -6.56
N ASN A 73 -12.78 22.11 -5.90
CA ASN A 73 -12.88 21.29 -4.68
C ASN A 73 -12.52 19.84 -4.99
N TYR A 74 -13.03 19.28 -6.08
CA TYR A 74 -12.69 17.92 -6.51
C TYR A 74 -11.18 17.75 -6.74
N ILE A 75 -10.54 18.68 -7.47
CA ILE A 75 -9.07 18.70 -7.66
C ILE A 75 -8.36 18.75 -6.29
N SER A 76 -8.80 19.61 -5.39
CA SER A 76 -8.20 19.73 -4.06
C SER A 76 -8.30 18.41 -3.28
N THR A 77 -9.49 17.77 -3.29
CA THR A 77 -9.70 16.48 -2.62
C THR A 77 -8.81 15.37 -3.21
N ILE A 78 -8.69 15.29 -4.54
CA ILE A 78 -7.79 14.32 -5.19
C ILE A 78 -6.33 14.54 -4.77
N VAL A 79 -5.92 15.79 -4.67
CA VAL A 79 -4.55 16.14 -4.25
C VAL A 79 -4.31 15.77 -2.78
N ASP A 80 -5.31 15.92 -1.91
CA ASP A 80 -5.23 15.52 -0.50
C ASP A 80 -5.13 14.01 -0.35
N LEU A 81 -6.00 13.26 -1.02
CA LEU A 81 -5.99 11.81 -1.02
C LEU A 81 -4.66 11.25 -1.57
N ALA A 82 -4.11 11.88 -2.61
CA ALA A 82 -2.84 11.47 -3.19
C ALA A 82 -1.65 11.72 -2.23
N TRP A 83 -1.72 12.78 -1.45
CA TRP A 83 -0.72 13.05 -0.43
C TRP A 83 -0.80 12.02 0.71
N GLU A 84 -2.01 11.72 1.19
CA GLU A 84 -2.24 10.70 2.21
C GLU A 84 -1.74 9.32 1.76
N GLU A 85 -2.09 8.89 0.54
CA GLU A 85 -1.62 7.63 -0.04
C GLU A 85 -0.09 7.60 -0.19
N TYR A 86 0.51 8.70 -0.65
CA TYR A 86 1.96 8.81 -0.76
C TYR A 86 2.64 8.64 0.61
N PHE A 87 2.12 9.30 1.65
CA PHE A 87 2.69 9.22 3.00
C PHE A 87 2.56 7.82 3.60
N ILE A 88 1.39 7.19 3.47
CA ILE A 88 1.18 5.82 3.95
C ILE A 88 2.18 4.87 3.26
N THR A 89 2.33 4.97 1.95
CA THR A 89 3.28 4.14 1.19
C THR A 89 4.72 4.40 1.62
N LYS A 90 5.09 5.66 1.82
CA LYS A 90 6.43 6.05 2.27
C LYS A 90 6.75 5.49 3.65
N ASP A 91 5.83 5.63 4.61
CA ASP A 91 6.00 5.11 5.98
C ASP A 91 6.13 3.58 5.97
N GLN A 92 5.35 2.88 5.13
CA GLN A 92 5.45 1.43 4.95
C GLN A 92 6.81 1.03 4.37
N ASP A 93 7.29 1.72 3.34
CA ASP A 93 8.60 1.46 2.73
C ASP A 93 9.75 1.71 3.73
N GLU A 94 9.68 2.78 4.52
CA GLU A 94 10.66 3.07 5.57
C GLU A 94 10.65 1.98 6.64
N PHE A 95 9.48 1.53 7.08
CA PHE A 95 9.36 0.43 8.05
C PHE A 95 9.94 -0.89 7.52
N ILE A 96 9.62 -1.26 6.27
CA ILE A 96 10.20 -2.44 5.61
C ILE A 96 11.72 -2.34 5.55
N ASN A 97 12.27 -1.17 5.22
CA ASN A 97 13.71 -0.97 5.16
C ASN A 97 14.39 -1.14 6.55
N VAL A 98 13.73 -0.67 7.62
CA VAL A 98 14.22 -0.90 9.00
C VAL A 98 14.21 -2.38 9.34
N LEU A 99 13.14 -3.12 9.02
CA LEU A 99 13.06 -4.55 9.26
C LEU A 99 14.11 -5.33 8.45
N LYS A 100 14.30 -4.96 7.19
CA LYS A 100 15.34 -5.55 6.33
C LYS A 100 16.73 -5.35 6.93
N TYR A 101 17.07 -4.12 7.32
CA TYR A 101 18.34 -3.85 7.99
C TYR A 101 18.50 -4.69 9.26
N PHE A 102 17.44 -4.85 10.05
CA PHE A 102 17.45 -5.67 11.26
C PHE A 102 17.74 -7.15 10.96
N VAL A 103 17.14 -7.70 9.90
CA VAL A 103 17.40 -9.08 9.45
C VAL A 103 18.83 -9.24 8.92
N ASP A 104 19.35 -8.25 8.21
CA ASP A 104 20.69 -8.31 7.61
C ASP A 104 21.82 -8.30 8.65
N ILE A 105 21.61 -7.66 9.82
CA ILE A 105 22.63 -7.61 10.89
C ILE A 105 22.55 -8.77 11.88
N GLN A 106 21.46 -9.54 11.88
CA GLN A 106 21.29 -10.67 12.78
C GLN A 106 22.02 -11.93 12.26
N GLN A 107 22.49 -12.75 13.20
CA GLN A 107 22.96 -14.08 12.89
C GLN A 107 21.77 -15.00 12.61
N GLU A 108 21.90 -15.83 11.58
CA GLU A 108 20.91 -16.86 11.26
C GLU A 108 20.81 -17.87 12.42
N LYS A 109 19.59 -18.06 12.93
CA LYS A 109 19.32 -18.99 14.02
C LYS A 109 18.74 -20.33 13.54
N LEU A 110 18.12 -20.31 12.36
CA LEU A 110 17.57 -21.48 11.68
C LEU A 110 18.11 -21.54 10.25
N GLU A 111 18.53 -22.73 9.82
CA GLU A 111 19.00 -22.98 8.45
C GLU A 111 17.86 -22.84 7.44
N LEU A 112 16.71 -23.44 7.76
CA LEU A 112 15.50 -23.44 6.91
C LEU A 112 14.25 -23.36 7.77
N LEU A 113 13.34 -22.47 7.35
CA LEU A 113 11.99 -22.36 7.89
C LEU A 113 10.99 -22.63 6.79
N ARG A 114 10.04 -23.55 6.99
CA ARG A 114 8.90 -23.76 6.11
C ARG A 114 7.65 -23.19 6.72
N ILE A 115 6.95 -22.36 5.93
CA ILE A 115 5.69 -21.71 6.29
C ILE A 115 4.57 -22.35 5.48
N HIS A 116 3.62 -22.97 6.14
CA HIS A 116 2.39 -23.45 5.50
C HIS A 116 1.25 -22.49 5.84
N ILE A 117 0.77 -21.76 4.85
CA ILE A 117 -0.43 -20.92 4.95
C ILE A 117 -1.64 -21.80 4.64
N LYS A 118 -2.59 -21.89 5.59
CA LYS A 118 -3.80 -22.70 5.48
C LYS A 118 -4.97 -21.92 4.89
N GLU A 119 -6.04 -22.64 4.55
CA GLU A 119 -7.27 -22.06 3.99
C GLU A 119 -8.01 -21.11 4.96
N ASP A 120 -7.78 -21.23 6.24
CA ASP A 120 -8.35 -20.40 7.32
C ASP A 120 -7.51 -19.15 7.68
N ASN A 121 -6.53 -18.78 6.84
CA ASN A 121 -5.52 -17.74 7.06
C ASN A 121 -4.52 -18.05 8.20
N SER A 122 -4.64 -19.16 8.89
CA SER A 122 -3.63 -19.55 9.87
C SER A 122 -2.37 -20.08 9.19
N PHE A 123 -1.25 -20.12 9.91
CA PHE A 123 0.00 -20.67 9.40
C PHE A 123 0.61 -21.67 10.38
N ILE A 124 1.40 -22.60 9.85
CA ILE A 124 2.21 -23.53 10.63
C ILE A 124 3.65 -23.39 10.19
N LEU A 125 4.55 -23.32 11.16
CA LEU A 125 6.00 -23.24 10.95
C LEU A 125 6.63 -24.62 11.18
N TYR A 126 7.56 -25.00 10.27
CA TYR A 126 8.33 -26.23 10.36
C TYR A 126 9.82 -25.93 10.18
N ASP A 127 10.66 -26.67 10.88
CA ASP A 127 12.10 -26.67 10.66
C ASP A 127 12.50 -27.49 9.41
N LYS A 128 13.81 -27.59 9.17
CA LYS A 128 14.37 -28.38 8.05
C LYS A 128 14.04 -29.86 8.13
N ASP A 129 13.90 -30.40 9.33
CA ASP A 129 13.63 -31.81 9.60
C ASP A 129 12.14 -32.16 9.56
N GLY A 130 11.30 -31.13 9.37
CA GLY A 130 9.84 -31.25 9.32
C GLY A 130 9.18 -31.27 10.70
N ASN A 131 9.91 -30.91 11.76
CA ASN A 131 9.32 -30.77 13.08
C ASN A 131 8.56 -29.43 13.13
N LYS A 132 7.36 -29.47 13.74
CA LYS A 132 6.60 -28.25 13.98
C LYS A 132 7.38 -27.38 14.97
N ILE A 133 7.56 -26.11 14.62
CA ILE A 133 8.10 -25.11 15.54
C ILE A 133 6.94 -24.58 16.34
N ASP A 134 6.89 -24.95 17.62
CA ASP A 134 5.93 -24.40 18.57
C ASP A 134 6.37 -22.95 18.88
N SER A 135 5.91 -22.03 18.06
CA SER A 135 6.00 -20.63 18.36
C SER A 135 4.99 -20.33 19.46
N ILE A 136 5.43 -20.25 20.72
CA ILE A 136 4.60 -19.94 21.90
C ILE A 136 3.24 -20.68 21.84
N ASN A 137 2.86 -21.45 22.86
CA ASN A 137 1.69 -22.33 22.93
C ASN A 137 0.51 -21.92 22.03
N ASP A 138 0.14 -22.78 21.08
CA ASP A 138 -0.95 -22.52 20.11
C ASP A 138 -2.28 -22.10 20.80
N GLU A 139 -2.54 -22.55 22.05
CA GLU A 139 -3.74 -22.19 22.81
C GLU A 139 -3.66 -20.80 23.44
N GLU A 140 -2.51 -20.40 24.01
CA GLU A 140 -2.32 -19.05 24.56
C GLU A 140 -2.35 -17.96 23.49
N ILE A 141 -1.91 -18.29 22.27
CA ILE A 141 -1.95 -17.35 21.14
C ILE A 141 -3.35 -17.22 20.56
N MET A 142 -4.08 -18.32 20.45
CA MET A 142 -5.48 -18.26 20.02
C MET A 142 -6.30 -17.39 20.98
N ASP A 143 -6.05 -17.48 22.27
CA ASP A 143 -6.69 -16.63 23.27
C ASP A 143 -6.25 -15.16 23.12
N MET A 144 -4.96 -14.86 22.92
CA MET A 144 -4.45 -13.50 22.66
C MET A 144 -4.96 -12.92 21.33
N VAL A 145 -5.01 -13.71 20.26
CA VAL A 145 -5.55 -13.28 18.97
C VAL A 145 -7.04 -12.93 19.08
N ILE A 146 -7.79 -13.69 19.88
CA ILE A 146 -9.23 -13.47 20.10
C ILE A 146 -9.45 -12.29 21.07
N GLU A 147 -8.68 -12.18 22.15
CA GLU A 147 -8.87 -11.13 23.16
C GLU A 147 -8.29 -9.77 22.76
N GLU A 148 -7.15 -9.73 22.04
CA GLU A 148 -6.45 -8.49 21.69
C GLU A 148 -6.59 -8.06 20.24
N ASN A 149 -7.41 -8.73 19.39
CA ASN A 149 -7.51 -8.47 17.95
C ASN A 149 -6.14 -8.49 17.23
N LEU A 150 -5.19 -9.30 17.71
CA LEU A 150 -3.90 -9.45 17.05
C LEU A 150 -4.08 -10.11 15.69
N ASN A 151 -3.49 -9.49 14.66
CA ASN A 151 -3.51 -10.03 13.31
C ASN A 151 -2.53 -11.23 13.21
N TYR A 152 -2.96 -12.35 12.62
CA TYR A 152 -2.08 -13.50 12.33
C TYR A 152 -0.83 -13.11 11.55
N GLU A 153 -0.90 -12.09 10.72
CA GLU A 153 0.20 -11.57 9.92
C GLU A 153 1.29 -10.95 10.80
N ASP A 154 0.91 -10.14 11.78
CA ASP A 154 1.85 -9.51 12.74
C ASP A 154 2.57 -10.57 13.56
N PHE A 155 1.84 -11.63 13.96
CA PHE A 155 2.42 -12.74 14.67
C PHE A 155 3.39 -13.54 13.80
N LEU A 156 3.05 -13.82 12.54
CA LEU A 156 3.95 -14.47 11.60
C LEU A 156 5.25 -13.65 11.43
N MET A 157 5.13 -12.34 11.25
CA MET A 157 6.28 -11.44 11.10
C MET A 157 7.16 -11.42 12.34
N SER A 158 6.57 -11.37 13.54
CA SER A 158 7.31 -11.44 14.80
C SER A 158 8.12 -12.74 14.94
N ASN A 159 7.53 -13.87 14.57
CA ASN A 159 8.23 -15.16 14.55
C ASN A 159 9.40 -15.17 13.56
N LEU A 160 9.18 -14.68 12.33
CA LEU A 160 10.22 -14.62 11.30
C LEU A 160 11.42 -13.77 11.74
N LEU A 161 11.16 -12.61 12.35
CA LEU A 161 12.21 -11.72 12.86
C LEU A 161 12.95 -12.33 14.05
N THR A 162 12.24 -13.07 14.91
CA THR A 162 12.83 -13.73 16.09
C THR A 162 13.67 -14.95 15.71
N LEU A 163 13.17 -15.78 14.79
CA LEU A 163 13.83 -17.01 14.34
C LEU A 163 14.97 -16.75 13.36
N CYS A 164 14.98 -15.61 12.70
CA CYS A 164 15.98 -15.16 11.74
C CYS A 164 16.49 -16.30 10.82
N PRO A 165 15.63 -16.86 9.96
CA PRO A 165 15.98 -18.01 9.13
C PRO A 165 16.95 -17.63 7.99
N GLY A 166 17.87 -18.54 7.66
CA GLY A 166 18.76 -18.42 6.49
C GLY A 166 18.02 -18.64 5.18
N LYS A 167 16.99 -19.51 5.20
CA LYS A 167 16.10 -19.76 4.05
C LYS A 167 14.66 -19.90 4.50
N ILE A 168 13.74 -19.40 3.69
CA ILE A 168 12.28 -19.48 3.91
C ILE A 168 11.64 -20.17 2.70
N GLU A 169 10.87 -21.23 2.95
CA GLU A 169 10.04 -21.90 1.97
C GLU A 169 8.57 -21.68 2.32
N ILE A 170 7.78 -21.09 1.42
CA ILE A 170 6.37 -20.79 1.63
C ILE A 170 5.52 -21.72 0.78
N ILE A 171 4.60 -22.44 1.43
CA ILE A 171 3.56 -23.24 0.80
C ILE A 171 2.23 -22.54 1.07
N ASP A 172 1.64 -21.96 0.04
CA ASP A 172 0.37 -21.25 0.10
C ASP A 172 -0.77 -22.17 -0.36
N SER A 173 -1.61 -22.61 0.58
CA SER A 173 -2.80 -23.39 0.29
C SER A 173 -4.04 -22.52 0.09
N LEU A 174 -3.98 -21.26 0.51
CA LEU A 174 -5.09 -20.29 0.42
C LEU A 174 -5.19 -19.67 -0.97
N ASN A 175 -4.04 -19.30 -1.55
CA ASN A 175 -3.88 -18.69 -2.88
C ASN A 175 -4.90 -17.57 -3.19
N ASN A 176 -5.16 -16.70 -2.23
CA ASN A 176 -6.02 -15.53 -2.35
C ASN A 176 -5.21 -14.21 -2.29
N ASN A 177 -5.90 -13.07 -2.27
CA ASN A 177 -5.21 -11.78 -2.22
C ASN A 177 -4.49 -11.54 -0.89
N SER A 178 -5.09 -11.93 0.25
CA SER A 178 -4.48 -11.75 1.57
C SER A 178 -3.18 -12.56 1.71
N SER A 179 -3.16 -13.84 1.28
CA SER A 179 -1.93 -14.62 1.31
C SER A 179 -0.84 -14.05 0.41
N LYS A 180 -1.21 -13.48 -0.74
CA LYS A 180 -0.25 -12.82 -1.64
C LYS A 180 0.37 -11.57 -1.03
N GLU A 181 -0.43 -10.75 -0.35
CA GLU A 181 0.04 -9.54 0.31
C GLU A 181 1.09 -9.85 1.39
N ILE A 182 0.81 -10.80 2.29
CA ILE A 182 1.79 -11.20 3.31
C ILE A 182 3.05 -11.82 2.72
N ILE A 183 2.92 -12.62 1.66
CA ILE A 183 4.08 -13.20 0.95
C ILE A 183 4.94 -12.10 0.32
N GLU A 184 4.35 -11.05 -0.24
CA GLU A 184 5.08 -9.91 -0.80
C GLU A 184 5.83 -9.12 0.28
N ILE A 185 5.21 -8.91 1.45
CA ILE A 185 5.87 -8.28 2.59
C ILE A 185 7.06 -9.11 3.06
N ILE A 186 6.89 -10.44 3.24
CA ILE A 186 7.98 -11.35 3.63
C ILE A 186 9.12 -11.27 2.60
N LYS A 187 8.83 -11.31 1.31
CA LYS A 187 9.83 -11.17 0.23
C LYS A 187 10.53 -9.82 0.27
N SER A 188 9.80 -8.75 0.58
CA SER A 188 10.38 -7.41 0.67
C SER A 188 11.42 -7.32 1.78
N ILE A 189 11.21 -8.02 2.90
CA ILE A 189 12.10 -7.98 4.07
C ILE A 189 13.24 -8.98 3.95
N PHE A 190 12.96 -10.24 3.56
CA PHE A 190 13.94 -11.33 3.54
C PHE A 190 14.60 -11.55 2.17
N GLY A 191 14.11 -10.90 1.13
CA GLY A 191 14.74 -10.91 -0.21
C GLY A 191 14.90 -12.31 -0.81
N ASP A 192 16.12 -12.61 -1.25
CA ASP A 192 16.48 -13.86 -1.93
C ASP A 192 16.41 -15.11 -1.04
N LYS A 193 16.24 -14.93 0.28
CA LYS A 193 16.04 -16.05 1.22
C LYS A 193 14.67 -16.73 1.05
N VAL A 194 13.72 -16.10 0.34
CA VAL A 194 12.31 -16.56 0.22
C VAL A 194 12.07 -17.30 -1.09
N THR A 195 11.53 -18.50 -0.99
CA THR A 195 11.10 -19.33 -2.12
C THR A 195 9.66 -19.77 -1.92
N CYS A 196 8.77 -19.52 -2.91
CA CYS A 196 7.41 -20.06 -2.91
C CYS A 196 7.38 -21.43 -3.58
N ILE A 197 6.80 -22.41 -2.92
CA ILE A 197 6.64 -23.78 -3.43
C ILE A 197 5.19 -23.94 -3.87
N ASN A 198 4.96 -24.01 -5.17
CA ASN A 198 3.64 -24.35 -5.71
C ASN A 198 3.43 -25.86 -5.55
N ARG A 199 2.38 -26.29 -4.84
CA ARG A 199 1.91 -27.67 -4.96
C ARG A 199 1.22 -27.83 -6.32
N ASN A 200 1.88 -28.59 -7.23
CA ASN A 200 1.22 -29.15 -8.41
C ASN A 200 0.11 -30.10 -7.99
#